data_1e9be69b4a9496f5c5a1b42d2955872c
#
_entry.id   1e9be69b4a9496f5c5a1b42d2955872c
#
_cell.length_a   1.000
_cell.length_b   1.000
_cell.length_c   1.000
_cell.angle_alpha   90.00
_cell.angle_beta   90.00
_cell.angle_gamma   90.00
#
_symmetry.space_group_name_H-M   'P 1'
#
loop_
_entity.id
_entity.type
_entity.pdbx_description
1 polymer ?
#
loop_
_entity_poly.entity_id
_entity_poly.type
_entity_poly.pdbx_seq_one_letter_code
_entity_poly.pdbx_strand_id
1 'polypeptide(L)'
;GIFRGIFISLALLAGSGLRGWCATPEFVDSLRTELRLRNMPERVLFLPLALADQRGDDGREGIWSLTALDAIRGEALCRKTATESDKGTGDVAEVLMTNDREVVRTEQDRGVASNLIGRSTCDLDSTDVRFDDYLSTVIALDRLQELFNEYGDWNMSIVAYATSPTALAAMDSTAFANAPILRSLRNAEEEYSENIPAAFERIGSLAAKRKAERLAFLQEQAALRKARLDSLRKRQAANTDRITYTIRRGDTLGGIAARYRVKVSDLKRWNNLRSDMIREGRKLVIYR
;
A
#
# COMPACT_ATOMS: atom_id res chain seq x y z
N GLY A 1 -19.99 -25.55 29.45
CA GLY A 1 -18.66 -25.20 29.96
C GLY A 1 -17.61 -24.96 28.86
N ILE A 2 -17.91 -25.27 27.60
CA ILE A 2 -16.94 -25.24 26.49
C ILE A 2 -16.93 -23.87 25.73
N PHE A 3 -18.01 -23.10 25.87
CA PHE A 3 -18.13 -21.82 25.16
C PHE A 3 -17.41 -20.62 25.84
N ARG A 4 -17.01 -20.72 27.11
CA ARG A 4 -16.29 -19.63 27.81
C ARG A 4 -14.79 -19.56 27.49
N GLY A 5 -14.17 -20.66 27.06
CA GLY A 5 -12.73 -20.69 26.74
C GLY A 5 -12.38 -20.07 25.37
N ILE A 6 -13.31 -20.12 24.41
CA ILE A 6 -13.07 -19.61 23.06
C ILE A 6 -13.17 -18.08 23.01
N PHE A 7 -14.04 -17.46 23.83
CA PHE A 7 -14.18 -16.01 23.88
C PHE A 7 -12.98 -15.28 24.53
N ILE A 8 -12.30 -15.92 25.48
CA ILE A 8 -11.12 -15.32 26.14
C ILE A 8 -9.92 -15.36 25.20
N SER A 9 -9.76 -16.42 24.39
CA SER A 9 -8.70 -16.50 23.39
C SER A 9 -8.90 -15.53 22.23
N LEU A 10 -10.14 -15.28 21.79
CA LEU A 10 -10.41 -14.29 20.74
C LEU A 10 -10.22 -12.84 21.23
N ALA A 11 -10.52 -12.55 22.50
CA ALA A 11 -10.32 -11.23 23.09
C ALA A 11 -8.82 -10.91 23.29
N LEU A 12 -7.98 -11.91 23.59
CA LEU A 12 -6.53 -11.77 23.66
C LEU A 12 -5.90 -11.60 22.27
N LEU A 13 -6.41 -12.29 21.26
CA LEU A 13 -5.97 -12.11 19.87
C LEU A 13 -6.44 -10.79 19.26
N ALA A 14 -7.64 -10.30 19.62
CA ALA A 14 -8.12 -8.99 19.20
C ALA A 14 -7.40 -7.83 19.91
N GLY A 15 -6.91 -8.04 21.12
CA GLY A 15 -6.14 -7.04 21.87
C GLY A 15 -4.68 -6.90 21.40
N SER A 16 -4.07 -7.95 20.88
CA SER A 16 -2.69 -7.93 20.36
C SER A 16 -2.62 -7.60 18.87
N GLY A 17 -3.69 -7.79 18.12
CA GLY A 17 -3.74 -7.52 16.68
C GLY A 17 -3.97 -6.05 16.28
N LEU A 18 -4.32 -5.19 17.24
CA LEU A 18 -4.57 -3.74 17.00
C LEU A 18 -3.44 -2.83 17.47
N ARG A 19 -2.51 -3.33 18.27
CA ARG A 19 -1.30 -2.59 18.63
C ARG A 19 -0.23 -2.94 17.60
N GLY A 20 0.14 -1.98 16.74
CA GLY A 20 1.28 -2.15 15.86
C GLY A 20 2.53 -2.53 16.67
N TRP A 21 3.44 -3.28 16.10
CA TRP A 21 4.69 -3.69 16.72
C TRP A 21 5.52 -2.50 17.20
N CYS A 22 5.36 -1.34 16.58
CA CYS A 22 6.03 -0.10 16.98
C CYS A 22 5.70 0.38 18.41
N ALA A 23 4.67 -0.16 19.05
CA ALA A 23 4.33 0.12 20.45
C ALA A 23 5.01 -0.83 21.45
N THR A 24 5.83 -1.79 21.00
CA THR A 24 6.49 -2.74 21.90
C THR A 24 7.86 -2.21 22.35
N PRO A 25 8.27 -2.48 23.62
CA PRO A 25 9.61 -2.13 24.10
C PRO A 25 10.73 -2.69 23.21
N GLU A 26 10.54 -3.91 22.70
CA GLU A 26 11.51 -4.58 21.83
C GLU A 26 11.73 -3.84 20.51
N PHE A 27 10.67 -3.24 19.94
CA PHE A 27 10.81 -2.42 18.75
C PHE A 27 11.60 -1.14 19.05
N VAL A 28 11.32 -0.47 20.18
CA VAL A 28 12.02 0.73 20.60
C VAL A 28 13.52 0.47 20.75
N ASP A 29 13.89 -0.60 21.44
CA ASP A 29 15.28 -0.98 21.67
C ASP A 29 15.99 -1.34 20.36
N SER A 30 15.27 -2.04 19.46
CA SER A 30 15.78 -2.36 18.13
C SER A 30 16.00 -1.08 17.29
N LEU A 31 15.06 -0.14 17.31
CA LEU A 31 15.19 1.13 16.60
C LEU A 31 16.33 1.98 17.18
N ARG A 32 16.48 2.07 18.50
CA ARG A 32 17.60 2.76 19.13
C ARG A 32 18.95 2.19 18.74
N THR A 33 19.03 0.87 18.70
CA THR A 33 20.25 0.17 18.29
C THR A 33 20.56 0.49 16.82
N GLU A 34 19.57 0.46 15.95
CA GLU A 34 19.74 0.80 14.53
C GLU A 34 20.17 2.27 14.33
N LEU A 35 19.59 3.21 15.09
CA LEU A 35 20.01 4.61 15.03
C LEU A 35 21.47 4.81 15.46
N ARG A 36 21.92 4.10 16.50
CA ARG A 36 23.33 4.16 16.95
C ARG A 36 24.27 3.59 15.89
N LEU A 37 23.92 2.46 15.29
CA LEU A 37 24.72 1.83 14.22
C LEU A 37 24.88 2.74 13.00
N ARG A 38 23.86 3.53 12.71
CA ARG A 38 23.85 4.48 11.58
C ARG A 38 24.38 5.86 11.93
N ASN A 39 24.82 6.09 13.16
CA ASN A 39 25.24 7.41 13.65
C ASN A 39 24.15 8.48 13.52
N MET A 40 22.88 8.08 13.64
CA MET A 40 21.73 8.96 13.58
C MET A 40 21.44 9.56 14.97
N PRO A 41 20.98 10.83 15.02
CA PRO A 41 20.61 11.44 16.30
C PRO A 41 19.36 10.79 16.90
N GLU A 42 19.32 10.66 18.23
CA GLU A 42 18.21 10.00 18.94
C GLU A 42 16.85 10.68 18.68
N ARG A 43 16.84 11.96 18.38
CA ARG A 43 15.62 12.70 17.99
C ARG A 43 14.83 12.09 16.83
N VAL A 44 15.47 11.29 15.98
CA VAL A 44 14.80 10.56 14.89
C VAL A 44 13.74 9.58 15.42
N LEU A 45 13.84 9.13 16.68
CA LEU A 45 12.80 8.36 17.36
C LEU A 45 11.43 9.05 17.34
N PHE A 46 11.43 10.38 17.42
CA PHE A 46 10.20 11.19 17.48
C PHE A 46 9.72 11.66 16.11
N LEU A 47 10.47 11.38 15.05
CA LEU A 47 10.13 11.82 13.70
C LEU A 47 8.75 11.32 13.22
N PRO A 48 8.31 10.09 13.51
CA PRO A 48 6.95 9.65 13.17
C PRO A 48 5.84 10.52 13.78
N LEU A 49 6.02 11.03 15.00
CA LEU A 49 5.08 11.94 15.63
C LEU A 49 5.05 13.30 14.93
N ALA A 50 6.23 13.84 14.65
CA ALA A 50 6.37 15.12 13.93
C ALA A 50 5.78 15.06 12.53
N LEU A 51 5.94 13.94 11.82
CA LEU A 51 5.36 13.72 10.50
C LEU A 51 3.83 13.57 10.57
N ALA A 52 3.30 13.03 11.67
CA ALA A 52 1.86 12.90 11.85
C ALA A 52 1.15 14.26 11.90
N ASP A 53 1.79 15.26 12.50
CA ASP A 53 1.26 16.62 12.62
C ASP A 53 1.22 17.38 11.28
N GLN A 54 2.03 16.94 10.30
CA GLN A 54 2.23 17.64 9.03
C GLN A 54 1.59 16.97 7.84
N ARG A 55 0.78 15.95 8.07
CA ARG A 55 0.18 15.15 7.01
C ARG A 55 -0.74 15.99 6.15
N GLY A 56 -0.34 16.13 4.87
CA GLY A 56 -1.17 16.65 3.78
C GLY A 56 -1.81 15.49 2.97
N ASP A 57 -2.52 15.85 1.92
CA ASP A 57 -3.10 14.93 0.93
C ASP A 57 -2.10 14.68 -0.22
N ASP A 58 -0.84 14.37 0.14
CA ASP A 58 0.29 14.23 -0.78
C ASP A 58 0.58 12.77 -1.18
N GLY A 59 -0.31 11.84 -0.79
CA GLY A 59 -0.18 10.41 -1.09
C GLY A 59 0.89 9.66 -0.28
N ARG A 60 1.45 10.30 0.74
CA ARG A 60 2.37 9.66 1.68
C ARG A 60 1.60 8.84 2.70
N GLU A 61 2.12 7.66 3.03
CA GLU A 61 1.43 6.68 3.87
C GLU A 61 2.33 6.10 4.96
N GLY A 62 1.69 5.44 5.93
CA GLY A 62 2.37 4.84 7.08
C GLY A 62 2.84 5.83 8.13
N ILE A 63 3.50 5.34 9.19
CA ILE A 63 4.01 6.17 10.30
C ILE A 63 5.17 7.05 9.88
N TRP A 64 5.94 6.61 8.90
CA TRP A 64 7.09 7.32 8.35
C TRP A 64 6.74 8.22 7.17
N SER A 65 5.46 8.38 6.82
CA SER A 65 5.01 9.20 5.68
C SER A 65 5.77 8.86 4.38
N LEU A 66 5.85 7.57 4.05
CA LEU A 66 6.56 7.06 2.88
C LEU A 66 5.78 7.33 1.59
N THR A 67 6.49 7.63 0.52
CA THR A 67 5.91 7.81 -0.82
C THR A 67 5.61 6.47 -1.50
N ALA A 68 4.89 6.51 -2.62
CA ALA A 68 4.68 5.32 -3.46
C ALA A 68 6.00 4.77 -4.03
N LEU A 69 6.99 5.62 -4.26
CA LEU A 69 8.32 5.18 -4.71
C LEU A 69 9.06 4.41 -3.61
N ASP A 70 8.94 4.86 -2.37
CA ASP A 70 9.51 4.15 -1.22
C ASP A 70 8.84 2.79 -1.03
N ALA A 71 7.54 2.66 -1.31
CA ALA A 71 6.84 1.38 -1.31
C ALA A 71 7.43 0.40 -2.33
N ILE A 72 7.70 0.85 -3.56
CA ILE A 72 8.32 0.04 -4.61
C ILE A 72 9.72 -0.45 -4.21
N ARG A 73 10.52 0.43 -3.57
CA ARG A 73 11.84 0.06 -3.03
C ARG A 73 11.72 -1.02 -1.95
N GLY A 74 10.74 -0.88 -1.05
CA GLY A 74 10.46 -1.85 0.00
C GLY A 74 10.01 -3.21 -0.54
N GLU A 75 9.17 -3.24 -1.56
CA GLU A 75 8.79 -4.49 -2.24
C GLU A 75 9.98 -5.19 -2.89
N ALA A 76 10.88 -4.43 -3.51
CA ALA A 76 12.10 -4.98 -4.10
C ALA A 76 13.01 -5.58 -3.02
N LEU A 77 13.13 -4.93 -1.87
CA LEU A 77 13.88 -5.44 -0.71
C LEU A 77 13.28 -6.75 -0.18
N CYS A 78 11.97 -6.79 0.01
CA CYS A 78 11.24 -7.98 0.45
C CYS A 78 11.48 -9.18 -0.48
N ARG A 79 11.40 -8.98 -1.79
CA ARG A 79 11.62 -10.04 -2.78
C ARG A 79 13.06 -10.58 -2.74
N LYS A 80 14.05 -9.72 -2.54
CA LYS A 80 15.46 -10.14 -2.43
C LYS A 80 15.67 -11.02 -1.18
N THR A 81 15.15 -10.60 -0.04
CA THR A 81 15.29 -11.39 1.21
C THR A 81 14.59 -12.75 1.12
N ALA A 82 13.44 -12.85 0.46
CA ALA A 82 12.74 -14.10 0.23
C ALA A 82 13.54 -15.06 -0.67
N THR A 83 14.17 -14.56 -1.73
CA THR A 83 14.98 -15.41 -2.66
C THR A 83 16.28 -15.91 -2.03
N GLU A 84 16.84 -15.18 -1.08
CA GLU A 84 18.07 -15.57 -0.37
C GLU A 84 17.77 -16.58 0.74
N SER A 85 16.64 -16.45 1.43
CA SER A 85 16.19 -17.45 2.42
C SER A 85 15.96 -18.83 1.81
N ASP A 86 15.50 -18.90 0.56
CA ASP A 86 15.26 -20.17 -0.16
C ASP A 86 16.57 -20.85 -0.61
N LYS A 87 17.67 -20.10 -0.70
CA LYS A 87 19.01 -20.63 -1.05
C LYS A 87 19.84 -21.15 0.13
N GLY A 88 19.29 -21.06 1.35
CA GLY A 88 19.76 -21.84 2.51
C GLY A 88 21.18 -21.60 2.98
N THR A 89 21.79 -20.44 2.77
CA THR A 89 23.00 -19.92 3.45
C THR A 89 23.44 -18.61 2.76
N GLY A 90 22.92 -17.50 3.16
CA GLY A 90 23.40 -16.22 2.64
C GLY A 90 23.12 -15.10 3.63
N ASP A 91 24.15 -14.40 4.00
CA ASP A 91 24.12 -13.24 4.87
C ASP A 91 23.13 -12.19 4.32
N VAL A 92 21.96 -12.10 4.92
CA VAL A 92 20.90 -11.12 4.56
C VAL A 92 21.38 -9.67 4.75
N ALA A 93 22.48 -9.47 5.49
CA ALA A 93 23.08 -8.16 5.75
C ALA A 93 23.79 -7.54 4.55
N GLU A 94 24.23 -8.35 3.57
CA GLU A 94 25.00 -7.83 2.42
C GLU A 94 24.13 -7.17 1.34
N VAL A 95 22.82 -7.47 1.33
CA VAL A 95 21.87 -6.98 0.33
C VAL A 95 21.53 -5.49 0.49
N LEU A 96 21.75 -4.92 1.67
CA LEU A 96 21.46 -3.51 1.97
C LEU A 96 22.61 -2.54 1.63
N MET A 97 23.75 -3.05 1.13
CA MET A 97 24.98 -2.29 0.96
C MET A 97 25.45 -2.26 -0.50
N THR A 98 24.76 -1.57 -1.36
CA THR A 98 25.33 -1.12 -2.63
C THR A 98 25.43 0.40 -2.65
N ASN A 99 26.41 0.92 -1.94
CA ASN A 99 27.14 2.12 -2.35
C ASN A 99 28.46 2.18 -1.58
N ASP A 100 29.55 2.17 -2.35
CA ASP A 100 30.96 2.24 -2.04
C ASP A 100 31.37 3.05 -0.80
N ARG A 101 31.13 2.55 0.38
CA ARG A 101 31.95 2.79 1.58
C ARG A 101 31.78 1.61 2.53
N GLU A 102 32.83 0.85 2.61
CA GLU A 102 33.08 -0.24 3.57
C GLU A 102 33.00 0.31 5.00
N VAL A 103 31.79 0.37 5.55
CA VAL A 103 31.61 0.45 7.00
C VAL A 103 31.82 -0.95 7.51
N VAL A 104 33.00 -1.21 8.09
CA VAL A 104 33.31 -2.46 8.76
C VAL A 104 32.29 -2.64 9.89
N ARG A 105 31.20 -3.35 9.62
CA ARG A 105 30.25 -3.80 10.63
C ARG A 105 30.84 -5.04 11.31
N THR A 106 30.84 -5.06 12.62
CA THR A 106 31.19 -6.28 13.38
C THR A 106 30.11 -7.34 13.16
N GLU A 107 30.45 -8.63 13.36
CA GLU A 107 29.46 -9.73 13.24
C GLU A 107 28.24 -9.52 14.16
N GLN A 108 28.42 -8.81 15.27
CA GLN A 108 27.38 -8.47 16.24
C GLN A 108 26.40 -7.41 15.68
N ASP A 109 26.89 -6.47 14.84
CA ASP A 109 26.09 -5.42 14.19
C ASP A 109 25.24 -5.98 13.04
N ARG A 110 25.75 -7.00 12.32
CA ARG A 110 25.01 -7.72 11.26
C ARG A 110 23.77 -8.43 11.79
N GLY A 111 23.86 -8.98 13.02
CA GLY A 111 22.73 -9.66 13.67
C GLY A 111 21.53 -8.77 13.98
N VAL A 112 21.75 -7.48 14.24
CA VAL A 112 20.66 -6.55 14.63
C VAL A 112 19.89 -6.03 13.40
N ALA A 113 20.57 -5.68 12.31
CA ALA A 113 19.90 -5.27 11.07
C ALA A 113 19.10 -6.44 10.45
N SER A 114 19.64 -7.67 10.52
CA SER A 114 18.96 -8.91 10.15
C SER A 114 17.68 -9.15 10.98
N ASN A 115 17.68 -8.77 12.27
CA ASN A 115 16.53 -8.96 13.14
C ASN A 115 15.33 -8.05 12.81
N LEU A 116 15.54 -6.84 12.34
CA LEU A 116 14.45 -5.95 11.91
C LEU A 116 13.78 -6.50 10.65
N ILE A 117 14.57 -6.88 9.65
CA ILE A 117 14.05 -7.42 8.38
C ILE A 117 13.45 -8.82 8.57
N GLY A 118 14.09 -9.69 9.35
CA GLY A 118 13.60 -11.04 9.62
C GLY A 118 12.32 -11.11 10.46
N ARG A 119 11.89 -9.99 11.07
CA ARG A 119 10.61 -9.87 11.78
C ARG A 119 9.49 -9.33 10.91
N SER A 120 9.81 -8.75 9.75
CA SER A 120 8.80 -8.38 8.75
C SER A 120 8.17 -9.64 8.19
N THR A 121 6.86 -9.69 8.14
CA THR A 121 6.14 -10.82 7.52
C THR A 121 6.26 -10.80 6.00
N CYS A 122 6.73 -9.71 5.39
CA CYS A 122 6.88 -9.51 3.94
C CYS A 122 5.72 -10.09 3.11
N ASP A 123 4.51 -10.04 3.65
CA ASP A 123 3.31 -10.50 2.96
C ASP A 123 2.87 -9.47 1.91
N LEU A 124 3.53 -9.52 0.75
CA LEU A 124 3.31 -8.59 -0.37
C LEU A 124 1.92 -8.70 -1.00
N ASP A 125 1.24 -9.84 -0.80
CA ASP A 125 -0.07 -10.07 -1.40
C ASP A 125 -1.20 -9.37 -0.64
N SER A 126 -1.00 -9.06 0.63
CA SER A 126 -2.04 -8.52 1.51
C SER A 126 -1.75 -7.13 2.06
N THR A 127 -0.49 -6.67 2.08
CA THR A 127 -0.11 -5.47 2.82
C THR A 127 0.84 -4.57 2.03
N ASP A 128 0.48 -3.30 1.90
CA ASP A 128 1.39 -2.27 1.44
C ASP A 128 2.55 -2.12 2.44
N VAL A 129 3.79 -2.25 1.99
CA VAL A 129 5.01 -2.22 2.81
C VAL A 129 5.14 -0.98 3.69
N ARG A 130 4.47 0.12 3.33
CA ARG A 130 4.42 1.35 4.13
C ARG A 130 3.70 1.19 5.46
N PHE A 131 2.91 0.12 5.61
CA PHE A 131 2.18 -0.24 6.83
C PHE A 131 2.80 -1.43 7.58
N ASP A 132 3.94 -1.96 7.11
CA ASP A 132 4.78 -2.88 7.89
C ASP A 132 5.73 -2.05 8.74
N ASP A 133 5.63 -2.17 10.08
CA ASP A 133 6.35 -1.31 11.02
C ASP A 133 7.87 -1.45 10.89
N TYR A 134 8.38 -2.66 10.69
CA TYR A 134 9.81 -2.91 10.57
C TYR A 134 10.36 -2.49 9.21
N LEU A 135 9.73 -2.94 8.14
CA LEU A 135 10.19 -2.66 6.79
C LEU A 135 10.08 -1.17 6.47
N SER A 136 8.97 -0.52 6.84
CA SER A 136 8.82 0.92 6.66
C SER A 136 9.85 1.71 7.44
N THR A 137 10.26 1.22 8.63
CA THR A 137 11.32 1.84 9.42
C THR A 137 12.68 1.73 8.71
N VAL A 138 13.05 0.55 8.22
CA VAL A 138 14.31 0.37 7.48
C VAL A 138 14.36 1.31 6.27
N ILE A 139 13.29 1.33 5.47
CA ILE A 139 13.19 2.20 4.28
C ILE A 139 13.34 3.69 4.67
N ALA A 140 12.69 4.11 5.74
CA ALA A 140 12.75 5.50 6.21
C ALA A 140 14.16 5.88 6.67
N LEU A 141 14.83 4.99 7.43
CA LEU A 141 16.19 5.23 7.89
C LEU A 141 17.20 5.22 6.73
N ASP A 142 17.04 4.33 5.77
CA ASP A 142 17.88 4.32 4.57
C ASP A 142 17.72 5.63 3.79
N ARG A 143 16.48 6.09 3.64
CA ARG A 143 16.20 7.36 2.96
C ARG A 143 16.79 8.56 3.70
N LEU A 144 16.69 8.59 5.02
CA LEU A 144 17.33 9.63 5.85
C LEU A 144 18.85 9.60 5.73
N GLN A 145 19.44 8.40 5.67
CA GLN A 145 20.89 8.26 5.49
C GLN A 145 21.35 8.74 4.12
N GLU A 146 20.61 8.42 3.05
CA GLU A 146 20.88 8.95 1.70
C GLU A 146 20.90 10.49 1.72
N LEU A 147 19.89 11.11 2.33
CA LEU A 147 19.81 12.57 2.44
C LEU A 147 20.94 13.15 3.30
N PHE A 148 21.33 12.46 4.38
CA PHE A 148 22.47 12.91 5.18
C PHE A 148 23.78 12.84 4.41
N ASN A 149 23.98 11.81 3.60
CA ASN A 149 25.14 11.71 2.74
C ASN A 149 25.22 12.85 1.71
N GLU A 150 24.04 13.35 1.28
CA GLU A 150 23.92 14.47 0.34
C GLU A 150 24.17 15.83 1.02
N TYR A 151 23.55 16.07 2.18
CA TYR A 151 23.53 17.39 2.82
C TYR A 151 24.56 17.56 3.95
N GLY A 152 25.02 16.48 4.57
CA GLY A 152 25.96 16.51 5.69
C GLY A 152 25.38 17.08 7.01
N ASP A 153 24.06 17.36 7.04
CA ASP A 153 23.37 17.93 8.21
C ASP A 153 22.03 17.22 8.44
N TRP A 154 21.77 16.78 9.67
CA TRP A 154 20.55 16.05 10.00
C TRP A 154 19.29 16.90 9.94
N ASN A 155 19.34 18.18 10.25
CA ASN A 155 18.15 19.04 10.14
C ASN A 155 17.78 19.26 8.68
N MET A 156 18.77 19.46 7.80
CA MET A 156 18.54 19.53 6.35
C MET A 156 17.97 18.23 5.81
N SER A 157 18.51 17.09 6.24
CA SER A 157 18.04 15.77 5.86
C SER A 157 16.58 15.52 6.28
N ILE A 158 16.22 15.89 7.51
CA ILE A 158 14.85 15.78 8.04
C ILE A 158 13.88 16.69 7.27
N VAL A 159 14.28 17.93 6.97
CA VAL A 159 13.43 18.84 6.17
C VAL A 159 13.26 18.31 4.76
N ALA A 160 14.34 17.86 4.09
CA ALA A 160 14.27 17.27 2.76
C ALA A 160 13.40 15.99 2.73
N TYR A 161 13.49 15.17 3.78
CA TYR A 161 12.67 13.98 3.95
C TYR A 161 11.17 14.32 4.06
N ALA A 162 10.84 15.30 4.90
CA ALA A 162 9.46 15.69 5.17
C ALA A 162 8.81 16.45 4.00
N THR A 163 9.58 17.18 3.24
CA THR A 163 9.10 17.99 2.11
C THR A 163 9.51 17.39 0.76
N SER A 164 10.65 17.77 0.27
CA SER A 164 11.40 17.19 -0.84
C SER A 164 12.76 17.92 -0.96
N PRO A 165 13.77 17.32 -1.63
CA PRO A 165 15.04 18.01 -1.94
C PRO A 165 14.83 19.31 -2.70
N THR A 166 13.91 19.37 -3.64
CA THR A 166 13.61 20.58 -4.41
C THR A 166 12.96 21.68 -3.57
N ALA A 167 12.06 21.31 -2.63
CA ALA A 167 11.46 22.26 -1.71
C ALA A 167 12.50 22.81 -0.73
N LEU A 168 13.39 21.97 -0.21
CA LEU A 168 14.50 22.42 0.63
C LEU A 168 15.41 23.40 -0.10
N ALA A 169 15.79 23.09 -1.35
CA ALA A 169 16.65 23.96 -2.17
C ALA A 169 16.03 25.35 -2.44
N ALA A 170 14.70 25.46 -2.39
CA ALA A 170 13.98 26.72 -2.58
C ALA A 170 13.81 27.53 -1.28
N MET A 171 14.20 26.98 -0.12
CA MET A 171 14.07 27.66 1.18
C MET A 171 15.22 28.62 1.43
N ASP A 172 14.89 29.81 1.90
CA ASP A 172 15.89 30.70 2.52
C ASP A 172 16.18 30.29 3.97
N SER A 173 17.19 30.90 4.57
CA SER A 173 17.61 30.61 5.95
C SER A 173 16.48 30.78 6.98
N THR A 174 15.57 31.74 6.76
CA THR A 174 14.45 32.02 7.65
C THR A 174 13.37 30.94 7.51
N ALA A 175 13.02 30.57 6.29
CA ALA A 175 12.07 29.50 6.00
C ALA A 175 12.58 28.16 6.53
N PHE A 176 13.86 27.86 6.36
CA PHE A 176 14.49 26.66 6.90
C PHE A 176 14.44 26.63 8.44
N ALA A 177 14.86 27.70 9.12
CA ALA A 177 14.84 27.77 10.57
C ALA A 177 13.43 27.61 11.17
N ASN A 178 12.40 28.02 10.42
CA ASN A 178 11.00 27.93 10.79
C ASN A 178 10.29 26.74 10.14
N ALA A 179 11.02 25.80 9.55
CA ALA A 179 10.42 24.64 8.89
C ALA A 179 9.45 23.90 9.86
N PRO A 180 8.19 23.67 9.44
CA PRO A 180 7.19 23.08 10.31
C PRO A 180 7.64 21.77 10.93
N ILE A 181 8.33 20.91 10.17
CA ILE A 181 8.81 19.61 10.66
C ILE A 181 9.82 19.74 11.81
N LEU A 182 10.72 20.71 11.78
CA LEU A 182 11.70 20.92 12.84
C LEU A 182 11.02 21.43 14.12
N ARG A 183 9.94 22.19 13.97
CA ARG A 183 9.12 22.65 15.10
C ARG A 183 8.35 21.50 15.72
N SER A 184 7.63 20.72 14.91
CA SER A 184 6.88 19.54 15.39
C SER A 184 7.80 18.51 16.02
N LEU A 185 9.01 18.32 15.46
CA LEU A 185 10.00 17.40 16.01
C LEU A 185 10.49 17.86 17.39
N ARG A 186 10.76 19.15 17.56
CA ARG A 186 11.15 19.72 18.84
C ARG A 186 10.05 19.57 19.88
N ASN A 187 8.81 19.87 19.51
CA ASN A 187 7.67 19.70 20.41
C ASN A 187 7.50 18.24 20.84
N ALA A 188 7.61 17.29 19.91
CA ALA A 188 7.54 15.88 20.24
C ALA A 188 8.70 15.41 21.13
N GLU A 189 9.91 15.92 20.91
CA GLU A 189 11.09 15.65 21.71
C GLU A 189 10.90 16.19 23.15
N GLU A 190 10.41 17.42 23.31
CA GLU A 190 10.11 18.03 24.62
C GLU A 190 8.99 17.29 25.36
N GLU A 191 7.93 16.87 24.68
CA GLU A 191 6.79 16.18 25.27
C GLU A 191 7.14 14.76 25.74
N TYR A 192 7.98 14.04 24.99
CA TYR A 192 8.20 12.60 25.20
C TYR A 192 9.63 12.23 25.61
N SER A 193 10.57 13.17 25.77
CA SER A 193 11.96 12.87 26.11
C SER A 193 12.11 12.07 27.40
N GLU A 194 11.28 12.34 28.40
CA GLU A 194 11.28 11.64 29.69
C GLU A 194 10.43 10.34 29.67
N ASN A 195 9.56 10.18 28.68
CA ASN A 195 8.65 9.04 28.58
C ASN A 195 8.56 8.48 27.14
N ILE A 196 9.66 7.94 26.66
CA ILE A 196 9.75 7.35 25.32
C ILE A 196 8.73 6.23 25.09
N PRO A 197 8.41 5.34 26.07
CA PRO A 197 7.33 4.38 25.88
C PRO A 197 5.98 4.99 25.51
N ALA A 198 5.61 6.14 26.10
CA ALA A 198 4.37 6.85 25.75
C ALA A 198 4.40 7.40 24.31
N ALA A 199 5.55 7.88 23.83
CA ALA A 199 5.72 8.27 22.42
C ALA A 199 5.40 7.11 21.49
N PHE A 200 5.94 5.91 21.75
CA PHE A 200 5.72 4.73 20.92
C PHE A 200 4.29 4.17 21.04
N GLU A 201 3.66 4.27 22.20
CA GLU A 201 2.22 3.95 22.33
C GLU A 201 1.38 4.90 21.46
N ARG A 202 1.72 6.18 21.42
CA ARG A 202 1.07 7.18 20.54
C ARG A 202 1.30 6.85 19.06
N ILE A 203 2.55 6.54 18.68
CA ILE A 203 2.91 6.14 17.32
C ILE A 203 2.14 4.87 16.91
N GLY A 204 2.08 3.85 17.78
CA GLY A 204 1.34 2.61 17.54
C GLY A 204 -0.17 2.85 17.33
N SER A 205 -0.77 3.74 18.11
CA SER A 205 -2.17 4.13 17.95
C SER A 205 -2.42 4.81 16.59
N LEU A 206 -1.52 5.71 16.19
CA LEU A 206 -1.57 6.37 14.88
C LEU A 206 -1.38 5.39 13.73
N ALA A 207 -0.45 4.44 13.84
CA ALA A 207 -0.21 3.39 12.86
C ALA A 207 -1.47 2.52 12.67
N ALA A 208 -2.06 2.06 13.77
CA ALA A 208 -3.27 1.24 13.75
C ALA A 208 -4.44 1.98 13.08
N LYS A 209 -4.64 3.25 13.43
CA LYS A 209 -5.68 4.10 12.81
C LYS A 209 -5.49 4.21 11.30
N ARG A 210 -4.27 4.54 10.83
CA ARG A 210 -3.96 4.68 9.41
C ARG A 210 -4.14 3.38 8.63
N LYS A 211 -3.71 2.26 9.22
CA LYS A 211 -3.91 0.93 8.64
C LYS A 211 -5.40 0.60 8.47
N ALA A 212 -6.22 0.91 9.47
CA ALA A 212 -7.68 0.71 9.40
C ALA A 212 -8.33 1.58 8.31
N GLU A 213 -7.98 2.85 8.21
CA GLU A 213 -8.46 3.77 7.17
C GLU A 213 -8.07 3.25 5.76
N ARG A 214 -6.84 2.78 5.59
CA ARG A 214 -6.38 2.21 4.32
C ARG A 214 -7.14 0.95 3.93
N LEU A 215 -7.35 0.03 4.88
CA LEU A 215 -8.14 -1.18 4.65
C LEU A 215 -9.58 -0.86 4.25
N ALA A 216 -10.22 0.08 4.93
CA ALA A 216 -11.57 0.53 4.58
C ALA A 216 -11.63 1.08 3.14
N PHE A 217 -10.67 1.92 2.76
CA PHE A 217 -10.56 2.46 1.40
C PHE A 217 -10.39 1.35 0.36
N LEU A 218 -9.51 0.36 0.61
CA LEU A 218 -9.29 -0.77 -0.31
C LEU A 218 -10.55 -1.63 -0.46
N GLN A 219 -11.29 -1.87 0.62
CA GLN A 219 -12.56 -2.61 0.58
C GLN A 219 -13.60 -1.87 -0.25
N GLU A 220 -13.72 -0.56 -0.10
CA GLU A 220 -14.63 0.26 -0.92
C GLU A 220 -14.26 0.19 -2.41
N GLN A 221 -12.99 0.34 -2.75
CA GLN A 221 -12.51 0.21 -4.14
C GLN A 221 -12.78 -1.17 -4.73
N ALA A 222 -12.58 -2.24 -3.95
CA ALA A 222 -12.88 -3.60 -4.36
C ALA A 222 -14.39 -3.80 -4.62
N ALA A 223 -15.26 -3.24 -3.76
CA ALA A 223 -16.70 -3.29 -3.94
C ALA A 223 -17.15 -2.56 -5.22
N LEU A 224 -16.60 -1.37 -5.48
CA LEU A 224 -16.87 -0.61 -6.71
C LEU A 224 -16.41 -1.36 -7.98
N ARG A 225 -15.21 -1.98 -7.94
CA ARG A 225 -14.72 -2.82 -9.06
C ARG A 225 -15.65 -4.00 -9.30
N LYS A 226 -16.08 -4.69 -8.24
CA LYS A 226 -17.01 -5.81 -8.35
C LYS A 226 -18.33 -5.38 -8.96
N ALA A 227 -18.94 -4.30 -8.47
CA ALA A 227 -20.19 -3.77 -9.02
C ALA A 227 -20.07 -3.41 -10.52
N ARG A 228 -18.93 -2.81 -10.93
CA ARG A 228 -18.64 -2.49 -12.32
C ARG A 228 -18.56 -3.76 -13.19
N LEU A 229 -17.84 -4.78 -12.71
CA LEU A 229 -17.72 -6.06 -13.41
C LEU A 229 -19.07 -6.76 -13.56
N ASP A 230 -19.90 -6.76 -12.52
CA ASP A 230 -21.23 -7.36 -12.57
C ASP A 230 -22.15 -6.62 -13.55
N SER A 231 -22.06 -5.29 -13.60
CA SER A 231 -22.80 -4.50 -14.59
C SER A 231 -22.37 -4.80 -16.04
N LEU A 232 -21.06 -4.97 -16.27
CA LEU A 232 -20.52 -5.37 -17.59
C LEU A 232 -20.96 -6.78 -17.96
N ARG A 233 -20.91 -7.74 -17.03
CA ARG A 233 -21.41 -9.11 -17.26
C ARG A 233 -22.89 -9.12 -17.62
N LYS A 234 -23.73 -8.35 -16.92
CA LYS A 234 -25.16 -8.21 -17.25
C LYS A 234 -25.36 -7.62 -18.65
N ARG A 235 -24.58 -6.60 -19.04
CA ARG A 235 -24.63 -6.02 -20.39
C ARG A 235 -24.17 -7.02 -21.46
N GLN A 236 -23.11 -7.80 -21.21
CA GLN A 236 -22.64 -8.83 -22.14
C GLN A 236 -23.67 -9.95 -22.27
N ALA A 237 -24.25 -10.47 -21.19
CA ALA A 237 -25.32 -11.45 -21.23
C ALA A 237 -26.52 -10.95 -22.05
N ALA A 238 -26.96 -9.72 -21.80
CA ALA A 238 -28.04 -9.11 -22.58
C ALA A 238 -27.70 -8.91 -24.06
N ASN A 239 -26.42 -8.82 -24.43
CA ASN A 239 -25.98 -8.65 -25.81
C ASN A 239 -25.69 -10.02 -26.49
N THR A 240 -25.44 -11.08 -25.71
CA THR A 240 -25.19 -12.45 -26.24
C THR A 240 -26.48 -13.05 -26.84
N ASP A 241 -27.60 -12.66 -26.30
CA ASP A 241 -28.91 -13.09 -26.80
C ASP A 241 -29.38 -12.32 -28.04
N ARG A 242 -28.65 -11.27 -28.43
CA ARG A 242 -29.00 -10.42 -29.58
C ARG A 242 -28.13 -10.78 -30.80
N ILE A 243 -28.74 -11.36 -31.80
CA ILE A 243 -28.13 -11.71 -33.09
C ILE A 243 -28.58 -10.68 -34.12
N THR A 244 -27.66 -10.14 -34.90
CA THR A 244 -27.97 -9.30 -36.07
C THR A 244 -27.77 -10.12 -37.33
N TYR A 245 -28.86 -10.46 -38.00
CA TYR A 245 -28.84 -11.24 -39.23
C TYR A 245 -29.08 -10.34 -40.46
N THR A 246 -28.24 -10.42 -41.47
CA THR A 246 -28.46 -9.74 -42.76
C THR A 246 -29.24 -10.63 -43.69
N ILE A 247 -30.41 -10.16 -44.13
CA ILE A 247 -31.33 -10.91 -45.03
C ILE A 247 -30.64 -11.14 -46.35
N ARG A 248 -30.64 -12.39 -46.80
CA ARG A 248 -30.06 -12.83 -48.08
C ARG A 248 -31.16 -13.04 -49.12
N ARG A 249 -30.78 -13.06 -50.39
CA ARG A 249 -31.69 -13.36 -51.48
C ARG A 249 -32.34 -14.75 -51.29
N GLY A 250 -33.65 -14.80 -51.34
CA GLY A 250 -34.44 -16.01 -51.13
C GLY A 250 -34.81 -16.30 -49.68
N ASP A 251 -34.37 -15.49 -48.71
CA ASP A 251 -34.81 -15.61 -47.33
C ASP A 251 -36.28 -15.22 -47.15
N THR A 252 -36.99 -16.00 -46.36
CA THR A 252 -38.33 -15.67 -45.88
C THR A 252 -38.30 -15.48 -44.37
N LEU A 253 -39.24 -14.65 -43.85
CA LEU A 253 -39.31 -14.40 -42.39
C LEU A 253 -39.56 -15.71 -41.63
N GLY A 254 -40.38 -16.64 -42.21
CA GLY A 254 -40.61 -17.97 -41.63
C GLY A 254 -39.37 -18.85 -41.64
N GLY A 255 -38.59 -18.85 -42.74
CA GLY A 255 -37.35 -19.59 -42.83
C GLY A 255 -36.28 -19.12 -41.81
N ILE A 256 -36.18 -17.81 -41.65
CA ILE A 256 -35.27 -17.22 -40.63
C ILE A 256 -35.74 -17.58 -39.20
N ALA A 257 -37.05 -17.47 -38.95
CA ALA A 257 -37.65 -17.85 -37.67
C ALA A 257 -37.36 -19.31 -37.28
N ALA A 258 -37.56 -20.23 -38.23
CA ALA A 258 -37.27 -21.64 -38.05
C ALA A 258 -35.77 -21.90 -37.78
N ARG A 259 -34.87 -21.27 -38.56
CA ARG A 259 -33.42 -21.38 -38.40
C ARG A 259 -32.94 -20.97 -37.02
N TYR A 260 -33.49 -19.90 -36.49
CA TYR A 260 -33.11 -19.37 -35.17
C TYR A 260 -34.00 -19.87 -34.04
N ARG A 261 -34.97 -20.72 -34.30
CA ARG A 261 -35.92 -21.31 -33.34
C ARG A 261 -36.72 -20.25 -32.56
N VAL A 262 -37.15 -19.22 -33.28
CA VAL A 262 -37.96 -18.11 -32.70
C VAL A 262 -39.29 -18.02 -33.46
N LYS A 263 -40.29 -17.37 -32.89
CA LYS A 263 -41.57 -17.16 -33.55
C LYS A 263 -41.49 -16.01 -34.55
N VAL A 264 -42.21 -16.12 -35.68
CA VAL A 264 -42.32 -15.06 -36.68
C VAL A 264 -42.89 -13.78 -36.06
N SER A 265 -43.83 -13.92 -35.13
CA SER A 265 -44.42 -12.79 -34.38
C SER A 265 -43.38 -12.03 -33.58
N ASP A 266 -42.40 -12.72 -32.99
CA ASP A 266 -41.35 -12.13 -32.19
C ASP A 266 -40.34 -11.40 -33.10
N LEU A 267 -39.96 -12.00 -34.23
CA LEU A 267 -39.11 -11.33 -35.22
C LEU A 267 -39.77 -10.03 -35.74
N LYS A 268 -41.08 -10.06 -35.98
CA LYS A 268 -41.83 -8.85 -36.38
C LYS A 268 -41.80 -7.78 -35.30
N ARG A 269 -42.06 -8.18 -34.07
CA ARG A 269 -42.06 -7.26 -32.90
C ARG A 269 -40.68 -6.63 -32.68
N TRP A 270 -39.62 -7.43 -32.71
CA TRP A 270 -38.25 -6.93 -32.46
C TRP A 270 -37.74 -6.00 -33.55
N ASN A 271 -38.28 -6.12 -34.80
CA ASN A 271 -37.82 -5.36 -35.95
C ASN A 271 -38.86 -4.34 -36.49
N ASN A 272 -39.94 -4.13 -35.74
CA ASN A 272 -41.05 -3.24 -36.15
C ASN A 272 -41.59 -3.56 -37.57
N LEU A 273 -41.71 -4.86 -37.90
CA LEU A 273 -42.22 -5.27 -39.18
C LEU A 273 -43.76 -5.41 -39.13
N ARG A 274 -44.44 -4.75 -40.05
CA ARG A 274 -45.91 -4.80 -40.16
C ARG A 274 -46.41 -5.96 -41.04
N SER A 275 -45.57 -6.48 -41.93
CA SER A 275 -45.86 -7.59 -42.82
C SER A 275 -44.72 -8.62 -42.83
N ASP A 276 -44.92 -9.75 -43.48
CA ASP A 276 -43.89 -10.79 -43.60
C ASP A 276 -42.91 -10.52 -44.75
N MET A 277 -43.11 -9.41 -45.49
CA MET A 277 -42.21 -8.96 -46.54
C MET A 277 -40.92 -8.40 -45.99
N ILE A 278 -39.81 -9.02 -46.34
CA ILE A 278 -38.46 -8.63 -45.99
C ILE A 278 -37.66 -8.33 -47.25
N ARG A 279 -36.69 -7.42 -47.16
CA ARG A 279 -35.85 -7.03 -48.29
C ARG A 279 -34.44 -7.54 -48.09
N GLU A 280 -33.82 -8.06 -49.10
CA GLU A 280 -32.42 -8.44 -49.16
C GLU A 280 -31.52 -7.26 -48.70
N GLY A 281 -30.44 -7.56 -47.96
CA GLY A 281 -29.50 -6.58 -47.44
C GLY A 281 -29.94 -5.86 -46.15
N ARG A 282 -31.22 -5.97 -45.74
CA ARG A 282 -31.70 -5.40 -44.49
C ARG A 282 -31.23 -6.25 -43.31
N LYS A 283 -30.83 -5.57 -42.24
CA LYS A 283 -30.44 -6.21 -40.95
C LYS A 283 -31.69 -6.51 -40.12
N LEU A 284 -31.77 -7.73 -39.63
CA LEU A 284 -32.81 -8.24 -38.74
C LEU A 284 -32.23 -8.53 -37.38
N VAL A 285 -32.83 -8.01 -36.33
CA VAL A 285 -32.44 -8.27 -34.92
C VAL A 285 -33.22 -9.48 -34.45
N ILE A 286 -32.51 -10.47 -33.91
CA ILE A 286 -33.03 -11.71 -33.37
C ILE A 286 -32.55 -11.85 -31.94
N TYR A 287 -33.43 -12.08 -31.00
CA TYR A 287 -33.09 -12.42 -29.62
C TYR A 287 -33.30 -13.94 -29.43
N ARG A 288 -32.30 -14.60 -28.86
CA ARG A 288 -32.30 -16.05 -28.64
C ARG A 288 -32.24 -16.40 -27.19
#